data_0f329a85c6a0543bd09610f036f30d49
#
_entry.id   0f329a85c6a0543bd09610f036f30d49
#
_cell.length_a   1.000
_cell.length_b   1.000
_cell.length_c   1.000
_cell.angle_alpha   90.00
_cell.angle_beta   90.00
_cell.angle_gamma   90.00
#
_symmetry.space_group_name_H-M   'P 1'
#
loop_
_entity.id
_entity.type
_entity.pdbx_description
1 polymer ?
#
loop_
_entity_poly.entity_id
_entity_poly.type
_entity_poly.pdbx_seq_one_letter_code
_entity_poly.pdbx_strand_id
1 'polypeptide(L)'
;MGVYTSTSCGSCGANWDYMAAGRRNPVGPPYVKCRVCNTINKTSSKLYRDMGTFRRIFFWLDLGSANLIFGLGGLGGAIGFAFFAPDVNIYLKILIVIAFGSLGVSQLYNLFTTPKQIRYIEKTFDKNGGFLWSDEQY
;
A
#
# COMPACT_ATOMS: atom_id res chain seq x y z
N MET A 1 -2.49 -1.22 -2.27
CA MET A 1 -1.77 -2.32 -1.60
C MET A 1 -0.62 -1.73 -0.82
N GLY A 2 -0.62 -1.89 0.52
CA GLY A 2 0.58 -1.67 1.30
C GLY A 2 1.65 -2.68 0.84
N VAL A 3 2.89 -2.25 0.77
CA VAL A 3 4.00 -3.17 0.52
C VAL A 3 4.33 -3.82 1.86
N TYR A 4 4.11 -5.12 1.97
CA TYR A 4 4.58 -5.87 3.11
C TYR A 4 6.09 -6.01 3.00
N THR A 5 6.77 -5.61 4.05
CA THR A 5 8.23 -5.73 4.15
C THR A 5 8.54 -6.72 5.24
N SER A 6 9.15 -7.84 4.86
CA SER A 6 9.62 -8.85 5.81
C SER A 6 10.93 -8.39 6.43
N THR A 7 11.06 -8.59 7.71
CA THR A 7 12.30 -8.31 8.45
C THR A 7 12.44 -9.31 9.60
N SER A 8 13.66 -9.41 10.14
CA SER A 8 13.96 -10.27 11.29
C SER A 8 14.30 -9.44 12.51
N CYS A 9 13.94 -9.95 13.68
CA CYS A 9 14.34 -9.35 14.95
C CYS A 9 15.85 -9.49 15.16
N GLY A 10 16.53 -8.39 15.40
CA GLY A 10 17.98 -8.40 15.67
C GLY A 10 18.40 -9.15 16.93
N SER A 11 17.47 -9.40 17.85
CA SER A 11 17.78 -10.06 19.14
C SER A 11 17.44 -11.55 19.17
N CYS A 12 16.30 -11.96 18.61
CA CYS A 12 15.83 -13.36 18.69
C CYS A 12 15.69 -14.05 17.32
N GLY A 13 15.93 -13.33 16.22
CA GLY A 13 15.84 -13.88 14.86
C GLY A 13 14.41 -14.15 14.37
N ALA A 14 13.36 -13.88 15.16
CA ALA A 14 11.98 -14.07 14.73
C ALA A 14 11.67 -13.20 13.52
N ASN A 15 11.11 -13.80 12.47
CA ASN A 15 10.66 -13.09 11.28
C ASN A 15 9.28 -12.51 11.49
N TRP A 16 9.06 -11.32 10.99
CA TRP A 16 7.76 -10.65 10.98
C TRP A 16 7.65 -9.68 9.81
N ASP A 17 6.41 -9.45 9.39
CA ASP A 17 6.08 -8.55 8.31
C ASP A 17 5.46 -7.27 8.87
N TYR A 18 5.79 -6.14 8.27
CA TYR A 18 5.11 -4.88 8.58
C TYR A 18 4.63 -4.20 7.31
N MET A 19 3.51 -3.50 7.42
CA MET A 19 2.94 -2.77 6.30
C MET A 19 3.57 -1.38 6.20
N ALA A 20 4.07 -1.06 5.01
CA ALA A 20 4.52 0.28 4.67
C ALA A 20 3.95 0.69 3.31
N ALA A 21 3.51 1.93 3.18
CA ALA A 21 3.03 2.49 1.92
C ALA A 21 4.18 3.15 1.15
N GLY A 22 4.24 2.92 -0.17
CA GLY A 22 5.26 3.49 -1.05
C GLY A 22 6.51 2.63 -1.19
N ARG A 23 7.13 2.68 -2.38
CA ARG A 23 8.33 1.87 -2.69
C ARG A 23 9.63 2.56 -2.30
N ARG A 24 9.82 3.82 -2.72
CA ARG A 24 11.09 4.55 -2.55
C ARG A 24 11.22 5.24 -1.19
N ASN A 25 10.12 5.72 -0.65
CA ASN A 25 10.06 6.39 0.64
C ASN A 25 8.92 5.79 1.45
N PRO A 26 9.10 4.58 2.02
CA PRO A 26 8.00 3.89 2.69
C PRO A 26 7.51 4.69 3.89
N VAL A 27 6.20 4.93 3.90
CA VAL A 27 5.46 5.50 5.03
C VAL A 27 4.96 4.37 5.88
N GLY A 28 5.42 4.30 7.11
CA GLY A 28 5.09 3.21 8.02
C GLY A 28 5.68 3.44 9.41
N PRO A 29 5.56 2.48 10.31
CA PRO A 29 6.11 2.60 11.66
C PRO A 29 7.64 2.62 11.63
N PRO A 30 8.30 3.64 12.22
CA PRO A 30 9.76 3.67 12.30
C PRO A 30 10.33 2.66 13.30
N TYR A 31 9.51 2.21 14.26
CA TYR A 31 9.88 1.21 15.25
C TYR A 31 8.80 0.15 15.39
N VAL A 32 9.21 -1.10 15.46
CA VAL A 32 8.33 -2.25 15.67
C VAL A 32 8.85 -3.09 16.84
N LYS A 33 7.97 -3.42 17.77
CA LYS A 33 8.29 -4.23 18.95
C LYS A 33 8.03 -5.70 18.65
N CYS A 34 9.06 -6.52 18.83
CA CYS A 34 8.95 -7.97 18.63
C CYS A 34 8.08 -8.59 19.73
N ARG A 35 7.07 -9.37 19.37
CA ARG A 35 6.23 -10.06 20.36
C ARG A 35 6.91 -11.23 21.07
N VAL A 36 7.96 -11.77 20.47
CA VAL A 36 8.70 -12.91 21.06
C VAL A 36 9.61 -12.45 22.20
N CYS A 37 10.46 -11.43 21.93
CA CYS A 37 11.47 -10.99 22.88
C CYS A 37 11.27 -9.57 23.42
N ASN A 38 10.20 -8.88 23.02
CA ASN A 38 9.88 -7.51 23.39
C ASN A 38 10.91 -6.44 22.99
N THR A 39 11.93 -6.78 22.18
CA THR A 39 12.91 -5.83 21.71
C THR A 39 12.31 -4.91 20.65
N ILE A 40 12.62 -3.62 20.74
CA ILE A 40 12.20 -2.62 19.74
C ILE A 40 13.23 -2.63 18.61
N ASN A 41 12.76 -2.90 17.40
CA ASN A 41 13.57 -2.92 16.18
C ASN A 41 13.23 -1.71 15.32
N LYS A 42 14.26 -1.07 14.75
CA LYS A 42 14.11 0.03 13.82
C LYS A 42 13.79 -0.50 12.42
N THR A 43 12.80 0.10 11.78
CA THR A 43 12.44 -0.19 10.38
C THR A 43 13.09 0.83 9.42
N SER A 44 12.98 0.61 8.12
CA SER A 44 13.37 1.59 7.10
C SER A 44 12.30 2.66 6.83
N SER A 45 11.12 2.53 7.45
CA SER A 45 9.98 3.42 7.24
C SER A 45 10.04 4.66 8.13
N LYS A 46 9.28 5.68 7.75
CA LYS A 46 9.07 6.90 8.54
C LYS A 46 7.59 7.19 8.65
N LEU A 47 7.17 7.81 9.76
CA LEU A 47 5.82 8.35 9.86
C LEU A 47 5.61 9.46 8.84
N TYR A 48 4.39 9.56 8.30
CA TYR A 48 4.07 10.59 7.31
C TYR A 48 4.28 12.00 7.85
N ARG A 49 3.94 12.24 9.12
CA ARG A 49 4.14 13.54 9.80
C ARG A 49 5.62 13.95 9.92
N ASP A 50 6.54 12.97 10.00
CA ASP A 50 7.98 13.21 10.14
C ASP A 50 8.69 13.37 8.78
N MET A 51 7.92 13.29 7.70
CA MET A 51 8.43 13.51 6.35
C MET A 51 8.44 15.00 6.01
N GLY A 52 9.57 15.48 5.46
CA GLY A 52 9.64 16.84 4.91
C GLY A 52 8.68 17.02 3.73
N THR A 53 8.27 18.28 3.49
CA THR A 53 7.27 18.65 2.47
C THR A 53 7.54 18.04 1.09
N PHE A 54 8.77 18.12 0.60
CA PHE A 54 9.14 17.53 -0.69
C PHE A 54 8.92 16.01 -0.74
N ARG A 55 9.28 15.28 0.34
CA ARG A 55 9.06 13.84 0.40
C ARG A 55 7.59 13.46 0.42
N ARG A 56 6.73 14.26 1.06
CA ARG A 56 5.27 14.07 1.03
C ARG A 56 4.71 14.26 -0.37
N ILE A 57 5.15 15.30 -1.09
CA ILE A 57 4.75 15.54 -2.47
C ILE A 57 5.19 14.36 -3.36
N PHE A 58 6.44 13.93 -3.28
CA PHE A 58 6.94 12.80 -4.06
C PHE A 58 6.24 11.49 -3.71
N PHE A 59 5.91 11.25 -2.44
CA PHE A 59 5.13 10.09 -2.01
C PHE A 59 3.75 10.07 -2.71
N TRP A 60 3.02 11.19 -2.71
CA TRP A 60 1.72 11.29 -3.37
C TRP A 60 1.81 11.26 -4.89
N LEU A 61 2.85 11.80 -5.48
CA LEU A 61 3.10 11.69 -6.91
C LEU A 61 3.40 10.24 -7.32
N ASP A 62 4.26 9.54 -6.58
CA ASP A 62 4.60 8.13 -6.85
C ASP A 62 3.38 7.21 -6.68
N LEU A 63 2.66 7.35 -5.56
CA LEU A 63 1.46 6.58 -5.29
C LEU A 63 0.30 6.97 -6.20
N GLY A 64 0.06 8.28 -6.37
CA GLY A 64 -1.07 8.82 -7.11
C GLY A 64 -0.93 8.57 -8.61
N SER A 65 0.22 8.84 -9.21
CA SER A 65 0.43 8.64 -10.65
C SER A 65 0.26 7.18 -11.05
N ALA A 66 0.85 6.25 -10.31
CA ALA A 66 0.72 4.83 -10.59
C ALA A 66 -0.75 4.36 -10.48
N ASN A 67 -1.41 4.68 -9.37
CA ASN A 67 -2.79 4.25 -9.15
C ASN A 67 -3.78 4.93 -10.11
N LEU A 68 -3.59 6.19 -10.46
CA LEU A 68 -4.43 6.89 -11.44
C LEU A 68 -4.23 6.35 -12.86
N ILE A 69 -2.98 6.19 -13.31
CA ILE A 69 -2.69 5.67 -14.64
C ILE A 69 -3.25 4.25 -14.80
N PHE A 70 -2.95 3.35 -13.88
CA PHE A 70 -3.44 1.97 -13.93
C PHE A 70 -4.94 1.87 -13.62
N GLY A 71 -5.47 2.72 -12.73
CA GLY A 71 -6.88 2.76 -12.40
C GLY A 71 -7.74 3.25 -13.57
N LEU A 72 -7.45 4.42 -14.10
CA LEU A 72 -8.17 5.00 -15.23
C LEU A 72 -7.88 4.24 -16.53
N GLY A 73 -6.63 3.81 -16.74
CA GLY A 73 -6.25 3.00 -17.89
C GLY A 73 -6.95 1.63 -17.90
N GLY A 74 -7.07 0.97 -16.75
CA GLY A 74 -7.81 -0.29 -16.61
C GLY A 74 -9.30 -0.12 -16.89
N LEU A 75 -9.93 0.90 -16.30
CA LEU A 75 -11.35 1.18 -16.56
C LEU A 75 -11.58 1.63 -18.00
N GLY A 76 -10.79 2.55 -18.53
CA GLY A 76 -10.87 3.00 -19.92
C GLY A 76 -10.63 1.87 -20.90
N GLY A 77 -9.66 1.01 -20.64
CA GLY A 77 -9.39 -0.19 -21.42
C GLY A 77 -10.56 -1.18 -21.41
N ALA A 78 -11.17 -1.43 -20.25
CA ALA A 78 -12.36 -2.28 -20.14
C ALA A 78 -13.52 -1.74 -20.96
N ILE A 79 -13.82 -0.43 -20.84
CA ILE A 79 -14.89 0.25 -21.59
C ILE A 79 -14.57 0.24 -23.08
N GLY A 80 -13.36 0.67 -23.46
CA GLY A 80 -12.95 0.70 -24.87
C GLY A 80 -13.05 -0.67 -25.52
N PHE A 81 -12.55 -1.72 -24.87
CA PHE A 81 -12.64 -3.07 -25.38
C PHE A 81 -14.09 -3.59 -25.49
N ALA A 82 -14.95 -3.20 -24.53
CA ALA A 82 -16.36 -3.56 -24.58
C ALA A 82 -17.07 -3.01 -25.83
N PHE A 83 -16.75 -1.77 -26.23
CA PHE A 83 -17.44 -1.08 -27.34
C PHE A 83 -16.74 -1.25 -28.69
N PHE A 84 -15.39 -1.27 -28.74
CA PHE A 84 -14.63 -1.19 -29.98
C PHE A 84 -14.07 -2.54 -30.47
N ALA A 85 -14.38 -3.66 -29.84
CA ALA A 85 -13.98 -4.99 -30.29
C ALA A 85 -15.19 -5.87 -30.65
N PRO A 86 -15.95 -5.55 -31.75
CA PRO A 86 -17.19 -6.25 -32.09
C PRO A 86 -16.96 -7.74 -32.45
N ASP A 87 -15.84 -8.07 -33.10
CA ASP A 87 -15.57 -9.40 -33.65
C ASP A 87 -14.98 -10.39 -32.64
N VAL A 88 -14.78 -9.99 -31.40
CA VAL A 88 -14.24 -10.85 -30.35
C VAL A 88 -15.34 -11.71 -29.74
N ASN A 89 -15.02 -13.00 -29.53
CA ASN A 89 -15.92 -13.93 -28.85
C ASN A 89 -16.46 -13.35 -27.54
N ILE A 90 -17.78 -13.42 -27.35
CA ILE A 90 -18.47 -12.77 -26.23
C ILE A 90 -17.92 -13.19 -24.86
N TYR A 91 -17.57 -14.47 -24.68
CA TYR A 91 -17.02 -14.97 -23.42
C TYR A 91 -15.63 -14.40 -23.12
N LEU A 92 -14.77 -14.32 -24.15
CA LEU A 92 -13.45 -13.72 -24.05
C LEU A 92 -13.57 -12.21 -23.76
N LYS A 93 -14.53 -11.55 -24.40
CA LYS A 93 -14.84 -10.14 -24.18
C LYS A 93 -15.23 -9.86 -22.72
N ILE A 94 -16.14 -10.66 -22.17
CA ILE A 94 -16.58 -10.55 -20.77
C ILE A 94 -15.38 -10.76 -19.82
N LEU A 95 -14.57 -11.77 -20.05
CA LEU A 95 -13.42 -12.09 -19.21
C LEU A 95 -12.40 -10.95 -19.19
N ILE A 96 -12.09 -10.35 -20.34
CA ILE A 96 -11.17 -9.22 -20.47
C ILE A 96 -11.73 -7.98 -19.74
N VAL A 97 -13.02 -7.67 -19.95
CA VAL A 97 -13.67 -6.52 -19.29
C VAL A 97 -13.65 -6.68 -17.77
N ILE A 98 -13.93 -7.87 -17.25
CA ILE A 98 -13.87 -8.14 -15.81
C ILE A 98 -12.43 -7.99 -15.30
N ALA A 99 -11.44 -8.54 -15.99
CA ALA A 99 -10.03 -8.48 -15.58
C ALA A 99 -9.53 -7.02 -15.51
N PHE A 100 -9.70 -6.24 -16.58
CA PHE A 100 -9.27 -4.84 -16.61
C PHE A 100 -10.08 -3.96 -15.67
N GLY A 101 -11.40 -4.17 -15.60
CA GLY A 101 -12.28 -3.43 -14.70
C GLY A 101 -11.93 -3.65 -13.23
N SER A 102 -11.69 -4.90 -12.82
CA SER A 102 -11.31 -5.23 -11.44
C SER A 102 -9.95 -4.65 -11.06
N LEU A 103 -8.97 -4.68 -11.97
CA LEU A 103 -7.68 -4.03 -11.78
C LEU A 103 -7.83 -2.52 -11.60
N GLY A 104 -8.62 -1.87 -12.47
CA GLY A 104 -8.88 -0.43 -12.38
C GLY A 104 -9.52 -0.02 -11.06
N VAL A 105 -10.58 -0.71 -10.64
CA VAL A 105 -11.27 -0.47 -9.37
C VAL A 105 -10.33 -0.69 -8.18
N SER A 106 -9.53 -1.77 -8.20
CA SER A 106 -8.58 -2.07 -7.13
C SER A 106 -7.53 -0.97 -6.94
N GLN A 107 -7.00 -0.41 -8.03
CA GLN A 107 -6.02 0.68 -7.97
C GLN A 107 -6.62 1.97 -7.42
N LEU A 108 -7.82 2.34 -7.84
CA LEU A 108 -8.53 3.51 -7.30
C LEU A 108 -8.88 3.33 -5.82
N TYR A 109 -9.34 2.14 -5.43
CA TYR A 109 -9.63 1.82 -4.03
C TYR A 109 -8.39 2.01 -3.15
N ASN A 110 -7.21 1.59 -3.60
CA ASN A 110 -5.95 1.79 -2.89
C ASN A 110 -5.64 3.28 -2.66
N LEU A 111 -5.91 4.13 -3.65
CA LEU A 111 -5.70 5.58 -3.52
C LEU A 111 -6.55 6.18 -2.39
N PHE A 112 -7.81 5.74 -2.26
CA PHE A 112 -8.72 6.23 -1.21
C PHE A 112 -8.47 5.62 0.18
N THR A 113 -7.91 4.41 0.24
CA THR A 113 -7.67 3.72 1.52
C THR A 113 -6.33 4.10 2.15
N THR A 114 -5.32 4.44 1.36
CA THR A 114 -3.99 4.82 1.85
C THR A 114 -4.00 5.94 2.91
N PRO A 115 -4.74 7.05 2.75
CA PRO A 115 -4.78 8.09 3.79
C PRO A 115 -5.35 7.60 5.12
N LYS A 116 -6.32 6.69 5.07
CA LYS A 116 -6.92 6.09 6.28
C LYS A 116 -5.91 5.20 6.98
N GLN A 117 -5.17 4.40 6.23
CA GLN A 117 -4.10 3.55 6.77
C GLN A 117 -2.98 4.37 7.41
N ILE A 118 -2.53 5.45 6.76
CA ILE A 118 -1.52 6.34 7.33
C ILE A 118 -1.98 6.91 8.68
N ARG A 119 -3.21 7.43 8.75
CA ARG A 119 -3.77 7.97 10.00
C ARG A 119 -3.89 6.91 11.09
N TYR A 120 -4.27 5.69 10.71
CA TYR A 120 -4.37 4.57 11.66
C TYR A 120 -2.99 4.23 12.24
N ILE A 121 -1.96 4.12 11.39
CA ILE A 121 -0.58 3.86 11.81
C ILE A 121 -0.12 4.93 12.81
N GLU A 122 -0.27 6.21 12.47
CA GLU A 122 0.17 7.31 13.33
C GLU A 122 -0.54 7.31 14.68
N LYS A 123 -1.87 7.12 14.67
CA LYS A 123 -2.67 7.07 15.90
C LYS A 123 -2.29 5.90 16.80
N THR A 124 -2.08 4.72 16.21
CA THR A 124 -1.73 3.51 16.96
C THR A 124 -0.29 3.59 17.49
N PHE A 125 0.62 4.13 16.68
CA PHE A 125 2.00 4.38 17.09
C PHE A 125 2.08 5.32 18.30
N ASP A 126 1.33 6.41 18.31
CA ASP A 126 1.28 7.33 19.44
C ASP A 126 0.66 6.69 20.69
N LYS A 127 -0.43 5.92 20.51
CA LYS A 127 -1.09 5.20 21.59
C LYS A 127 -0.16 4.17 22.25
N ASN A 128 0.68 3.52 21.48
CA ASN A 128 1.61 2.48 21.94
C ASN A 128 2.97 3.04 22.42
N GLY A 129 3.11 4.35 22.64
CA GLY A 129 4.34 4.94 23.15
C GLY A 129 5.50 4.95 22.15
N GLY A 130 5.21 5.00 20.85
CA GLY A 130 6.21 5.18 19.79
C GLY A 130 6.67 3.88 19.12
N PHE A 131 5.88 2.83 19.14
CA PHE A 131 6.12 1.60 18.38
C PHE A 131 4.82 0.92 17.95
N LEU A 132 4.90 -0.01 16.98
CA LEU A 132 3.84 -0.99 16.72
C LEU A 132 4.31 -2.39 17.12
N TRP A 133 3.36 -3.30 17.37
CA TRP A 133 3.67 -4.69 17.58
C TRP A 133 3.90 -5.42 16.25
N SER A 134 4.74 -6.44 16.25
CA SER A 134 5.14 -7.16 15.03
C SER A 134 4.01 -7.89 14.28
N ASP A 135 2.86 -8.08 14.90
CA ASP A 135 1.68 -8.71 14.32
C ASP A 135 0.47 -7.77 14.26
N GLU A 136 0.65 -6.50 14.54
CA GLU A 136 -0.39 -5.48 14.37
C GLU A 136 -0.63 -5.25 12.87
N GLN A 137 -1.80 -5.73 12.38
CA GLN A 137 -2.26 -5.54 11.01
C GLN A 137 -3.27 -4.38 10.96
N TYR A 138 -3.26 -3.62 9.87
CA TYR A 138 -4.14 -2.46 9.65
C TYR A 138 -5.36 -2.80 8.83
#